data_7f6b05fab44afbe68374cdb8cebcc4ec
#
_entry.id   7f6b05fab44afbe68374cdb8cebcc4ec
#
_cell.length_a   1.000
_cell.length_b   1.000
_cell.length_c   1.000
_cell.angle_alpha   90.00
_cell.angle_beta   90.00
_cell.angle_gamma   90.00
#
_symmetry.space_group_name_H-M   'P 1'
#
loop_
_entity.id
_entity.type
_entity.pdbx_description
1 polymer ?
#
loop_
_entity_poly.entity_id
_entity_poly.type
_entity_poly.pdbx_seq_one_letter_code
_entity_poly.pdbx_strand_id
1 'polypeptide(L)'
;MDNAKLNQALTELESALTSDGGWASNQSIKFTTDINGKGLFWAGKDYTKQLSYMEDTKSIFSTENIDLAKNKAVKINNLEVLTLDTLGTSVVNSNLKSLGRLRGLVVDGDVSINQYVYFNSHNDRLGIGTEQPNAAVSIAEDGVEMIIGTDESTKGFVGTFGSHQLDVKTDNQVRITVEAGGDVRIAKDGFVGGKLAVGVSNPDSTVDLHVRGAIKFNNALHINGVEAPQGGNFNQGDICWNSRARQKSYIGWVCIQAGNPGIWAPFGEIR
;
A
#
# COMPACT_ATOMS: atom_id res chain seq x y z
N MET A 1 -31.15 21.66 70.25
CA MET A 1 -30.67 20.26 70.24
C MET A 1 -30.15 19.97 71.62
N ASP A 2 -30.56 18.89 72.27
CA ASP A 2 -30.14 18.58 73.65
C ASP A 2 -28.64 18.19 73.63
N ASN A 3 -27.86 18.86 74.50
CA ASN A 3 -26.41 18.62 74.58
C ASN A 3 -26.05 17.15 74.90
N ALA A 4 -26.92 16.43 75.53
CA ALA A 4 -26.75 15.02 75.84
C ALA A 4 -26.79 14.16 74.55
N LYS A 5 -27.72 14.46 73.68
CA LYS A 5 -27.83 13.78 72.37
C LYS A 5 -26.66 14.10 71.42
N LEU A 6 -26.15 15.34 71.49
CA LEU A 6 -24.99 15.73 70.70
C LEU A 6 -23.71 15.01 71.20
N ASN A 7 -23.53 14.94 72.52
CA ASN A 7 -22.38 14.23 73.09
C ASN A 7 -22.46 12.70 72.82
N GLN A 8 -23.66 12.11 72.89
CA GLN A 8 -23.84 10.70 72.53
C GLN A 8 -23.50 10.44 71.06
N ALA A 9 -23.95 11.32 70.16
CA ALA A 9 -23.63 11.20 68.72
C ALA A 9 -22.15 11.38 68.42
N LEU A 10 -21.47 12.29 69.18
CA LEU A 10 -20.02 12.45 69.06
C LEU A 10 -19.26 11.21 69.56
N THR A 11 -19.68 10.63 70.70
CA THR A 11 -19.08 9.39 71.24
C THR A 11 -19.27 8.21 70.33
N GLU A 12 -20.44 8.11 69.68
CA GLU A 12 -20.73 7.07 68.64
C GLU A 12 -19.87 7.28 67.41
N LEU A 13 -19.65 8.54 66.97
CA LEU A 13 -18.76 8.88 65.84
C LEU A 13 -17.30 8.60 66.17
N GLU A 14 -16.84 8.94 67.33
CA GLU A 14 -15.48 8.66 67.83
C GLU A 14 -15.21 7.16 67.96
N SER A 15 -16.21 6.38 68.40
CA SER A 15 -16.10 4.94 68.48
C SER A 15 -16.12 4.23 67.12
N ALA A 16 -16.67 4.88 66.10
CA ALA A 16 -16.67 4.38 64.73
C ALA A 16 -15.35 4.65 63.99
N LEU A 17 -14.50 5.55 64.50
CA LEU A 17 -13.16 5.80 63.98
C LEU A 17 -12.19 4.82 64.62
N THR A 18 -11.37 4.16 63.82
CA THR A 18 -10.25 3.33 64.31
C THR A 18 -9.14 4.22 64.87
N SER A 19 -8.26 3.68 65.71
CA SER A 19 -7.12 4.38 66.27
C SER A 19 -6.20 5.00 65.24
N ASP A 20 -6.27 4.51 63.96
CA ASP A 20 -5.52 4.97 62.83
C ASP A 20 -6.27 5.99 61.93
N GLY A 21 -7.44 6.50 62.42
CA GLY A 21 -8.26 7.48 61.70
C GLY A 21 -9.12 6.91 60.59
N GLY A 22 -9.26 5.60 60.52
CA GLY A 22 -10.11 4.92 59.56
C GLY A 22 -11.53 4.60 60.10
N TRP A 23 -12.47 4.34 59.23
CA TRP A 23 -13.82 3.89 59.60
C TRP A 23 -13.83 2.40 59.89
N ALA A 24 -14.65 1.98 60.87
CA ALA A 24 -14.86 0.55 61.14
C ALA A 24 -15.45 -0.17 59.92
N SER A 25 -15.10 -1.44 59.73
CA SER A 25 -15.34 -2.23 58.51
C SER A 25 -16.78 -2.35 58.01
N ASN A 26 -17.77 -2.07 58.86
CA ASN A 26 -19.22 -2.19 58.52
C ASN A 26 -19.93 -0.83 58.49
N GLN A 27 -19.21 0.28 58.62
CA GLN A 27 -19.82 1.61 58.58
C GLN A 27 -19.84 2.13 57.13
N SER A 28 -20.97 2.71 56.72
CA SER A 28 -21.13 3.36 55.43
C SER A 28 -21.52 4.82 55.60
N ILE A 29 -20.88 5.71 54.85
CA ILE A 29 -21.31 7.12 54.76
C ILE A 29 -22.43 7.15 53.68
N LYS A 30 -23.65 7.52 54.10
CA LYS A 30 -24.80 7.63 53.20
C LYS A 30 -25.23 9.09 53.09
N PHE A 31 -25.23 9.63 51.91
CA PHE A 31 -25.80 10.93 51.56
C PHE A 31 -27.24 10.70 51.09
N THR A 32 -28.24 11.26 51.81
CA THR A 32 -29.67 10.94 51.56
C THR A 32 -30.46 12.07 50.94
N THR A 33 -29.92 13.30 50.93
CA THR A 33 -30.59 14.47 50.38
C THR A 33 -29.56 15.39 49.76
N ASP A 34 -29.88 16.00 48.61
CA ASP A 34 -29.02 16.92 47.91
C ASP A 34 -27.54 16.42 47.87
N ILE A 35 -27.29 15.50 46.99
CA ILE A 35 -26.01 14.80 46.88
C ILE A 35 -24.97 15.56 46.05
N ASN A 36 -25.37 16.66 45.40
CA ASN A 36 -24.44 17.43 44.59
C ASN A 36 -23.28 18.01 45.43
N GLY A 37 -22.07 17.78 44.95
CA GLY A 37 -20.85 18.16 45.66
C GLY A 37 -20.56 17.39 46.97
N LYS A 38 -21.38 16.38 47.34
CA LYS A 38 -21.11 15.54 48.52
C LYS A 38 -20.03 14.52 48.20
N GLY A 39 -19.15 14.26 49.16
CA GLY A 39 -18.06 13.31 48.96
C GLY A 39 -17.06 13.32 50.11
N LEU A 40 -15.84 12.88 49.80
CA LEU A 40 -14.72 12.91 50.73
C LEU A 40 -13.91 14.18 50.43
N PHE A 41 -13.60 14.92 51.49
CA PHE A 41 -12.85 16.15 51.43
C PHE A 41 -11.65 16.10 52.40
N TRP A 42 -10.49 16.46 51.89
CA TRP A 42 -9.26 16.58 52.68
C TRP A 42 -8.86 18.06 52.66
N ALA A 43 -9.16 18.75 53.74
CA ALA A 43 -8.83 20.16 53.86
C ALA A 43 -7.34 20.34 54.22
N GLY A 44 -6.59 21.01 53.37
CA GLY A 44 -5.24 21.49 53.61
C GLY A 44 -5.20 22.97 53.97
N LYS A 45 -3.99 23.51 54.20
CA LYS A 45 -3.82 24.89 54.60
C LYS A 45 -4.23 25.90 53.50
N ASP A 46 -4.07 25.52 52.22
CA ASP A 46 -4.24 26.42 51.09
C ASP A 46 -5.26 25.91 50.03
N TYR A 47 -5.75 24.66 50.14
CA TYR A 47 -6.70 24.07 49.15
C TYR A 47 -7.45 22.87 49.73
N THR A 48 -8.59 22.58 49.16
CA THR A 48 -9.39 21.41 49.49
C THR A 48 -9.25 20.36 48.38
N LYS A 49 -8.78 19.18 48.73
CA LYS A 49 -8.79 17.99 47.87
C LYS A 49 -10.10 17.25 48.02
N GLN A 50 -10.66 16.75 46.95
CA GLN A 50 -11.98 16.12 47.02
C GLN A 50 -12.13 14.97 46.04
N LEU A 51 -13.00 14.03 46.47
CA LEU A 51 -13.65 13.03 45.64
C LEU A 51 -15.15 13.16 45.91
N SER A 52 -15.92 13.72 45.01
CA SER A 52 -17.32 14.09 45.23
C SER A 52 -18.21 13.78 44.04
N TYR A 53 -19.51 13.61 44.31
CA TYR A 53 -20.52 13.46 43.28
C TYR A 53 -20.97 14.84 42.78
N MET A 54 -21.01 15.02 41.45
CA MET A 54 -21.49 16.21 40.77
C MET A 54 -22.81 15.89 40.05
N GLU A 55 -23.89 16.52 40.47
CA GLU A 55 -25.24 16.25 39.97
C GLU A 55 -25.41 16.72 38.51
N ASP A 56 -24.84 17.85 38.15
CA ASP A 56 -24.92 18.47 36.81
C ASP A 56 -24.28 17.59 35.74
N THR A 57 -23.17 16.92 36.06
CA THR A 57 -22.45 16.00 35.17
C THR A 57 -22.77 14.54 35.44
N LYS A 58 -23.50 14.22 36.51
CA LYS A 58 -23.80 12.87 37.00
C LYS A 58 -22.55 11.99 37.12
N SER A 59 -21.47 12.56 37.62
CA SER A 59 -20.17 11.93 37.68
C SER A 59 -19.51 12.03 39.06
N ILE A 60 -18.53 11.19 39.31
CA ILE A 60 -17.60 11.33 40.45
C ILE A 60 -16.46 12.24 39.97
N PHE A 61 -16.28 13.37 40.65
CA PHE A 61 -15.23 14.35 40.44
C PHE A 61 -14.12 14.15 41.46
N SER A 62 -12.88 14.14 40.98
CA SER A 62 -11.66 14.08 41.82
C SER A 62 -10.74 15.23 41.48
N THR A 63 -10.22 15.91 42.49
CA THR A 63 -9.12 16.89 42.34
C THR A 63 -7.74 16.24 42.34
N GLU A 64 -7.68 14.93 42.69
CA GLU A 64 -6.43 14.18 42.78
C GLU A 64 -6.45 13.02 41.77
N ASN A 65 -5.27 12.46 41.53
CA ASN A 65 -5.14 11.24 40.74
C ASN A 65 -5.83 10.08 41.45
N ILE A 66 -6.42 9.17 40.66
CA ILE A 66 -6.93 7.88 41.15
C ILE A 66 -5.85 6.84 40.84
N ASP A 67 -5.17 6.39 41.88
CA ASP A 67 -4.17 5.32 41.79
C ASP A 67 -4.79 4.00 42.20
N LEU A 68 -4.81 3.05 41.28
CA LEU A 68 -5.32 1.71 41.52
C LEU A 68 -4.17 0.78 41.90
N ALA A 69 -4.35 0.00 42.96
CA ALA A 69 -3.37 -1.00 43.35
C ALA A 69 -3.04 -1.96 42.21
N LYS A 70 -1.87 -2.58 42.23
CA LYS A 70 -1.43 -3.59 41.28
C LYS A 70 -2.51 -4.65 41.06
N ASN A 71 -2.72 -5.06 39.81
CA ASN A 71 -3.74 -6.01 39.38
C ASN A 71 -5.19 -5.54 39.61
N LYS A 72 -5.41 -4.23 39.69
CA LYS A 72 -6.74 -3.62 39.66
C LYS A 72 -6.97 -2.94 38.31
N ALA A 73 -8.25 -2.78 37.95
CA ALA A 73 -8.69 -2.23 36.67
C ALA A 73 -9.85 -1.26 36.86
N VAL A 74 -9.98 -0.31 35.95
CA VAL A 74 -11.23 0.44 35.78
C VAL A 74 -12.20 -0.47 35.03
N LYS A 75 -13.42 -0.61 35.56
CA LYS A 75 -14.46 -1.50 35.03
C LYS A 75 -15.74 -0.72 34.72
N ILE A 76 -16.40 -1.11 33.65
CA ILE A 76 -17.77 -0.69 33.33
C ILE A 76 -18.61 -1.96 33.20
N ASN A 77 -19.71 -2.05 33.97
CA ASN A 77 -20.58 -3.26 34.03
C ASN A 77 -19.76 -4.54 34.25
N ASN A 78 -18.83 -4.53 35.19
CA ASN A 78 -17.90 -5.64 35.51
C ASN A 78 -16.90 -6.00 34.39
N LEU A 79 -16.90 -5.32 33.24
CA LEU A 79 -15.91 -5.51 32.18
C LEU A 79 -14.73 -4.56 32.39
N GLU A 80 -13.54 -5.07 32.30
CA GLU A 80 -12.31 -4.26 32.39
C GLU A 80 -12.14 -3.39 31.15
N VAL A 81 -11.96 -2.08 31.34
CA VAL A 81 -11.76 -1.10 30.27
C VAL A 81 -10.35 -0.52 30.25
N LEU A 82 -9.67 -0.51 31.39
CA LEU A 82 -8.29 -0.02 31.52
C LEU A 82 -7.59 -0.77 32.65
N THR A 83 -6.46 -1.36 32.34
CA THR A 83 -5.51 -1.93 33.31
C THR A 83 -4.19 -1.16 33.28
N LEU A 84 -3.15 -1.64 33.98
CA LEU A 84 -1.81 -1.04 33.97
C LEU A 84 -1.19 -0.98 32.55
N ASP A 85 -1.46 -1.96 31.72
CA ASP A 85 -0.76 -2.22 30.46
C ASP A 85 -1.68 -2.48 29.25
N THR A 86 -3.00 -2.58 29.48
CA THR A 86 -3.97 -2.92 28.42
C THR A 86 -5.21 -2.05 28.46
N LEU A 87 -5.75 -1.76 27.27
CA LEU A 87 -7.14 -1.38 27.07
C LEU A 87 -7.98 -2.67 26.96
N GLY A 88 -9.09 -2.71 27.70
CA GLY A 88 -9.98 -3.88 27.67
C GLY A 88 -10.56 -4.11 26.27
N THR A 89 -10.87 -5.37 25.97
CA THR A 89 -11.45 -5.79 24.67
C THR A 89 -12.80 -5.17 24.35
N SER A 90 -13.48 -4.61 25.36
CA SER A 90 -14.76 -3.87 25.19
C SER A 90 -14.56 -2.42 24.74
N VAL A 91 -13.32 -1.91 24.67
CA VAL A 91 -13.01 -0.58 24.13
C VAL A 91 -12.85 -0.70 22.61
N VAL A 92 -13.96 -0.67 21.89
CA VAL A 92 -14.01 -0.86 20.42
C VAL A 92 -13.81 0.43 19.62
N ASN A 93 -14.01 1.60 20.25
CA ASN A 93 -13.80 2.90 19.63
C ASN A 93 -12.89 3.77 20.50
N SER A 94 -11.92 4.42 19.88
CA SER A 94 -10.99 5.32 20.54
C SER A 94 -10.72 6.54 19.68
N ASN A 95 -10.84 7.74 20.30
CA ASN A 95 -10.48 9.02 19.70
C ASN A 95 -9.02 9.42 20.02
N LEU A 96 -8.12 8.46 20.12
CA LEU A 96 -6.69 8.75 20.35
C LEU A 96 -6.13 9.54 19.17
N LYS A 97 -5.75 10.79 19.41
CA LYS A 97 -5.15 11.66 18.39
C LYS A 97 -3.66 11.43 18.18
N SER A 98 -3.00 10.84 19.16
CA SER A 98 -1.58 10.52 19.12
C SER A 98 -1.30 9.27 19.94
N LEU A 99 -0.59 8.36 19.34
CA LEU A 99 0.08 7.24 20.00
C LEU A 99 1.58 7.58 19.96
N GLY A 100 2.27 7.39 21.06
CA GLY A 100 3.72 7.46 21.09
C GLY A 100 4.36 6.44 20.13
N ARG A 101 5.68 6.29 20.17
CA ARG A 101 6.39 5.31 19.35
C ARG A 101 5.92 3.89 19.67
N LEU A 102 5.27 3.25 18.71
CA LEU A 102 4.92 1.83 18.79
C LEU A 102 6.13 0.98 18.38
N ARG A 103 6.39 -0.11 19.10
CA ARG A 103 7.37 -1.12 18.69
C ARG A 103 6.83 -2.09 17.65
N GLY A 104 5.52 -2.22 17.57
CA GLY A 104 4.79 -3.04 16.61
C GLY A 104 3.32 -2.64 16.59
N LEU A 105 2.67 -2.88 15.47
CA LEU A 105 1.23 -2.71 15.29
C LEU A 105 0.71 -3.98 14.60
N VAL A 106 -0.24 -4.65 15.24
CA VAL A 106 -1.01 -5.75 14.63
C VAL A 106 -2.43 -5.25 14.47
N VAL A 107 -2.94 -5.30 13.26
CA VAL A 107 -4.31 -4.92 12.92
C VAL A 107 -4.99 -6.15 12.33
N ASP A 108 -6.12 -6.52 12.94
CA ASP A 108 -6.99 -7.59 12.43
C ASP A 108 -8.11 -6.93 11.62
N GLY A 109 -7.82 -6.62 10.36
CA GLY A 109 -8.73 -5.92 9.46
C GLY A 109 -8.02 -4.91 8.56
N ASP A 110 -8.80 -4.04 7.94
CA ASP A 110 -8.31 -3.02 7.03
C ASP A 110 -7.62 -1.87 7.78
N VAL A 111 -6.59 -1.30 7.18
CA VAL A 111 -5.91 -0.09 7.67
C VAL A 111 -6.09 1.02 6.65
N SER A 112 -6.61 2.17 7.10
CA SER A 112 -6.69 3.37 6.27
C SER A 112 -5.86 4.49 6.92
N ILE A 113 -4.95 5.07 6.16
CA ILE A 113 -4.13 6.20 6.58
C ILE A 113 -4.50 7.40 5.72
N ASN A 114 -5.12 8.42 6.33
CA ASN A 114 -5.56 9.66 5.68
C ASN A 114 -6.48 9.44 4.46
N GLN A 115 -7.19 8.33 4.40
CA GLN A 115 -8.01 7.97 3.23
C GLN A 115 -7.20 7.93 1.91
N TYR A 116 -5.89 7.71 1.99
CA TYR A 116 -5.01 7.69 0.84
C TYR A 116 -4.20 6.39 0.74
N VAL A 117 -3.80 5.81 1.87
CA VAL A 117 -3.11 4.50 1.92
C VAL A 117 -4.02 3.49 2.60
N TYR A 118 -4.30 2.40 1.92
CA TYR A 118 -5.21 1.34 2.35
C TYR A 118 -4.49 -0.01 2.35
N PHE A 119 -4.54 -0.71 3.48
CA PHE A 119 -4.25 -2.15 3.53
C PHE A 119 -5.60 -2.87 3.58
N ASN A 120 -5.93 -3.56 2.51
CA ASN A 120 -7.19 -4.27 2.37
C ASN A 120 -7.00 -5.73 2.81
N SER A 121 -7.59 -6.10 3.95
CA SER A 121 -7.45 -7.43 4.55
C SER A 121 -8.27 -8.52 3.84
N HIS A 122 -9.25 -8.16 2.99
CA HIS A 122 -10.06 -9.12 2.27
C HIS A 122 -9.34 -9.76 1.09
N ASN A 123 -8.39 -9.05 0.50
CA ASN A 123 -7.66 -9.49 -0.68
C ASN A 123 -6.13 -9.38 -0.54
N ASP A 124 -5.64 -9.07 0.67
CA ASP A 124 -4.22 -8.94 1.01
C ASP A 124 -3.47 -7.94 0.12
N ARG A 125 -4.08 -6.77 -0.17
CA ARG A 125 -3.56 -5.78 -1.10
C ARG A 125 -3.30 -4.43 -0.44
N LEU A 126 -2.30 -3.73 -0.98
CA LEU A 126 -1.98 -2.35 -0.63
C LEU A 126 -2.44 -1.41 -1.74
N GLY A 127 -3.31 -0.47 -1.41
CA GLY A 127 -3.73 0.64 -2.26
C GLY A 127 -3.12 1.97 -1.80
N ILE A 128 -2.61 2.76 -2.71
CA ILE A 128 -2.23 4.16 -2.52
C ILE A 128 -3.05 4.97 -3.51
N GLY A 129 -3.91 5.87 -3.01
CA GLY A 129 -4.86 6.62 -3.83
C GLY A 129 -6.04 5.79 -4.33
N THR A 130 -6.18 4.53 -3.91
CA THR A 130 -7.31 3.65 -4.25
C THR A 130 -7.68 2.75 -3.09
N GLU A 131 -8.99 2.62 -2.82
CA GLU A 131 -9.55 1.65 -1.87
C GLU A 131 -9.75 0.26 -2.49
N GLN A 132 -9.69 0.17 -3.81
CA GLN A 132 -9.91 -1.07 -4.56
C GLN A 132 -8.70 -1.39 -5.44
N PRO A 133 -7.59 -1.82 -4.85
CA PRO A 133 -6.38 -2.14 -5.58
C PRO A 133 -6.57 -3.34 -6.52
N ASN A 134 -6.12 -3.23 -7.77
CA ASN A 134 -6.24 -4.29 -8.79
C ASN A 134 -5.09 -5.31 -8.74
N ALA A 135 -4.03 -5.04 -7.99
CA ALA A 135 -2.90 -5.96 -7.78
C ALA A 135 -2.43 -5.94 -6.32
N ALA A 136 -1.42 -6.73 -5.97
CA ALA A 136 -0.85 -6.78 -4.62
C ALA A 136 -0.44 -5.40 -4.10
N VAL A 137 0.09 -4.54 -4.99
CA VAL A 137 0.30 -3.11 -4.73
C VAL A 137 -0.27 -2.33 -5.90
N SER A 138 -1.13 -1.35 -5.62
CA SER A 138 -1.68 -0.42 -6.60
C SER A 138 -1.44 1.02 -6.15
N ILE A 139 -0.99 1.86 -7.09
CA ILE A 139 -0.83 3.30 -6.89
C ILE A 139 -1.68 4.00 -7.93
N ALA A 140 -2.72 4.72 -7.50
CA ALA A 140 -3.66 5.38 -8.39
C ALA A 140 -3.66 6.89 -8.18
N GLU A 141 -3.53 7.62 -9.28
CA GLU A 141 -3.62 9.08 -9.33
C GLU A 141 -4.11 9.51 -10.71
N ASP A 142 -4.98 10.51 -10.78
CA ASP A 142 -5.49 11.12 -12.01
C ASP A 142 -6.03 10.12 -13.07
N GLY A 143 -6.64 9.02 -12.61
CA GLY A 143 -7.23 8.00 -13.47
C GLY A 143 -6.24 6.98 -14.04
N VAL A 144 -4.97 7.07 -13.68
CA VAL A 144 -3.93 6.07 -13.98
C VAL A 144 -3.64 5.24 -12.75
N GLU A 145 -3.64 3.92 -12.87
CA GLU A 145 -3.26 3.01 -11.81
C GLU A 145 -2.01 2.23 -12.22
N MET A 146 -0.93 2.41 -11.46
CA MET A 146 0.27 1.61 -11.54
C MET A 146 0.13 0.38 -10.64
N ILE A 147 0.46 -0.79 -11.14
CA ILE A 147 0.28 -2.07 -10.44
C ILE A 147 1.58 -2.87 -10.35
N ILE A 148 1.75 -3.53 -9.20
CA ILE A 148 2.84 -4.47 -8.95
C ILE A 148 2.22 -5.74 -8.35
N GLY A 149 2.55 -6.88 -8.89
CA GLY A 149 1.96 -8.13 -8.44
C GLY A 149 2.63 -9.37 -9.00
N THR A 150 1.95 -10.48 -8.80
CA THR A 150 2.34 -11.78 -9.36
C THR A 150 1.16 -12.36 -10.14
N ASP A 151 1.44 -13.12 -11.19
CA ASP A 151 0.47 -13.82 -12.01
C ASP A 151 0.80 -15.31 -12.01
N GLU A 152 -0.23 -16.15 -11.86
CA GLU A 152 -0.17 -17.61 -11.95
C GLU A 152 1.00 -18.28 -11.20
N SER A 153 1.39 -17.75 -10.03
CA SER A 153 2.45 -18.28 -9.16
C SER A 153 3.86 -18.36 -9.78
N THR A 154 4.06 -17.85 -10.99
CA THR A 154 5.33 -18.00 -11.73
C THR A 154 5.89 -16.71 -12.27
N LYS A 155 5.11 -15.63 -12.34
CA LYS A 155 5.52 -14.35 -12.93
C LYS A 155 5.27 -13.20 -11.98
N GLY A 156 6.28 -12.37 -11.76
CA GLY A 156 6.11 -11.05 -11.17
C GLY A 156 5.93 -10.02 -12.28
N PHE A 157 5.09 -9.01 -12.06
CA PHE A 157 4.89 -7.93 -13.00
C PHE A 157 4.89 -6.55 -12.34
N VAL A 158 5.25 -5.55 -13.13
CA VAL A 158 5.00 -4.14 -12.91
C VAL A 158 4.35 -3.59 -14.18
N GLY A 159 3.31 -2.79 -14.04
CA GLY A 159 2.60 -2.28 -15.20
C GLY A 159 1.57 -1.22 -14.84
N THR A 160 0.69 -0.94 -15.78
CA THR A 160 -0.48 -0.08 -15.61
C THR A 160 -1.75 -0.89 -15.75
N PHE A 161 -2.76 -0.59 -14.95
CA PHE A 161 -4.08 -1.16 -15.10
C PHE A 161 -4.87 -0.35 -16.14
N GLY A 162 -5.41 -1.04 -17.16
CA GLY A 162 -6.11 -0.39 -18.27
C GLY A 162 -5.18 0.02 -19.44
N SER A 163 -5.71 0.82 -20.36
CA SER A 163 -5.01 1.23 -21.58
C SER A 163 -4.13 2.46 -21.35
N HIS A 164 -3.11 2.33 -20.51
CA HIS A 164 -2.14 3.37 -20.20
C HIS A 164 -0.74 2.93 -20.57
N GLN A 165 0.12 3.89 -20.92
CA GLN A 165 1.55 3.61 -21.12
C GLN A 165 2.28 3.48 -19.76
N LEU A 166 3.36 2.72 -19.77
CA LEU A 166 4.32 2.63 -18.67
C LEU A 166 5.64 3.28 -19.08
N ASP A 167 6.07 4.29 -18.34
CA ASP A 167 7.35 4.95 -18.54
C ASP A 167 8.37 4.56 -17.46
N VAL A 168 9.56 4.18 -17.87
CA VAL A 168 10.73 4.07 -17.00
C VAL A 168 11.56 5.35 -17.12
N LYS A 169 11.77 6.04 -16.00
CA LYS A 169 12.43 7.35 -15.95
C LYS A 169 13.73 7.32 -15.15
N THR A 170 14.73 8.07 -15.59
CA THR A 170 15.89 8.44 -14.77
C THR A 170 16.13 9.93 -14.93
N ASP A 171 16.47 10.62 -13.83
CA ASP A 171 16.64 12.07 -13.82
C ASP A 171 15.43 12.82 -14.43
N ASN A 172 14.23 12.38 -14.05
CA ASN A 172 12.94 12.87 -14.54
C ASN A 172 12.76 12.82 -16.09
N GLN A 173 13.60 12.07 -16.79
CA GLN A 173 13.56 11.85 -18.23
C GLN A 173 13.07 10.44 -18.53
N VAL A 174 12.15 10.31 -19.50
CA VAL A 174 11.72 9.00 -20.00
C VAL A 174 12.88 8.32 -20.72
N ARG A 175 13.15 7.06 -20.36
CA ARG A 175 14.20 6.23 -20.98
C ARG A 175 13.60 5.06 -21.76
N ILE A 176 12.57 4.45 -21.23
CA ILE A 176 11.82 3.39 -21.88
C ILE A 176 10.33 3.70 -21.73
N THR A 177 9.58 3.56 -22.79
CA THR A 177 8.11 3.58 -22.78
C THR A 177 7.60 2.24 -23.29
N VAL A 178 6.69 1.63 -22.53
CA VAL A 178 5.81 0.58 -23.04
C VAL A 178 4.47 1.23 -23.31
N GLU A 179 4.12 1.36 -24.58
CA GLU A 179 2.87 2.01 -24.98
C GLU A 179 1.64 1.14 -24.66
N ALA A 180 0.48 1.76 -24.53
CA ALA A 180 -0.78 1.04 -24.31
C ALA A 180 -1.07 -0.03 -25.36
N GLY A 181 -0.58 0.14 -26.58
CA GLY A 181 -0.66 -0.83 -27.69
C GLY A 181 0.36 -1.97 -27.60
N GLY A 182 1.29 -1.92 -26.67
CA GLY A 182 2.33 -2.94 -26.48
C GLY A 182 3.66 -2.63 -27.18
N ASP A 183 3.77 -1.53 -27.90
CA ASP A 183 5.06 -1.12 -28.50
C ASP A 183 6.03 -0.66 -27.41
N VAL A 184 7.32 -1.02 -27.57
CA VAL A 184 8.39 -0.60 -26.68
C VAL A 184 9.30 0.39 -27.40
N ARG A 185 9.47 1.57 -26.82
CA ARG A 185 10.39 2.62 -27.27
C ARG A 185 11.52 2.82 -26.29
N ILE A 186 12.74 2.91 -26.79
CA ILE A 186 13.94 3.27 -26.05
C ILE A 186 14.37 4.66 -26.54
N ALA A 187 14.45 5.65 -25.63
CA ALA A 187 14.68 7.05 -25.97
C ALA A 187 16.09 7.34 -26.53
N LYS A 188 17.04 6.43 -26.29
CA LYS A 188 18.43 6.48 -26.78
C LYS A 188 18.86 5.10 -27.24
N ASP A 189 20.16 4.80 -27.11
CA ASP A 189 20.73 3.52 -27.52
C ASP A 189 20.24 2.36 -26.64
N GLY A 190 19.87 1.24 -27.26
CA GLY A 190 19.58 -0.03 -26.60
C GLY A 190 20.81 -0.93 -26.64
N PHE A 191 21.29 -1.36 -25.46
CA PHE A 191 22.39 -2.29 -25.32
C PHE A 191 21.85 -3.68 -24.98
N VAL A 192 22.13 -4.66 -25.82
CA VAL A 192 21.84 -6.06 -25.55
C VAL A 192 23.15 -6.81 -25.36
N GLY A 193 23.48 -7.17 -24.11
CA GLY A 193 24.73 -7.86 -23.76
C GLY A 193 24.78 -9.35 -24.15
N GLY A 194 23.70 -9.85 -24.73
CA GLY A 194 23.59 -11.22 -25.22
C GLY A 194 22.97 -11.27 -26.60
N LYS A 195 22.07 -12.20 -26.84
CA LYS A 195 21.42 -12.43 -28.12
C LYS A 195 20.09 -11.69 -28.19
N LEU A 196 19.78 -11.12 -29.35
CA LEU A 196 18.48 -10.51 -29.63
C LEU A 196 17.69 -11.37 -30.62
N ALA A 197 16.51 -11.80 -30.24
CA ALA A 197 15.56 -12.49 -31.11
C ALA A 197 14.34 -11.61 -31.34
N VAL A 198 13.93 -11.42 -32.59
CA VAL A 198 12.75 -10.64 -32.98
C VAL A 198 11.81 -11.53 -33.77
N GLY A 199 10.58 -11.73 -33.24
CA GLY A 199 9.56 -12.55 -33.86
C GLY A 199 9.87 -14.06 -33.87
N VAL A 200 10.78 -14.52 -33.05
CA VAL A 200 11.24 -15.92 -32.97
C VAL A 200 11.06 -16.44 -31.56
N SER A 201 10.27 -17.50 -31.38
CA SER A 201 10.03 -18.12 -30.06
C SER A 201 11.14 -19.08 -29.61
N ASN A 202 11.92 -19.61 -30.55
CA ASN A 202 13.06 -20.49 -30.28
C ASN A 202 14.27 -20.00 -31.08
N PRO A 203 15.03 -19.01 -30.59
CA PRO A 203 16.13 -18.42 -31.33
C PRO A 203 17.30 -19.40 -31.46
N ASP A 204 17.99 -19.35 -32.61
CA ASP A 204 19.22 -20.08 -32.85
C ASP A 204 20.31 -19.63 -31.86
N SER A 205 20.88 -20.58 -31.14
CA SER A 205 21.90 -20.31 -30.11
C SER A 205 23.27 -19.92 -30.67
N THR A 206 23.46 -20.00 -31.99
CA THR A 206 24.73 -19.70 -32.66
C THR A 206 24.82 -18.29 -33.24
N VAL A 207 23.70 -17.54 -33.26
CA VAL A 207 23.66 -16.19 -33.80
C VAL A 207 23.34 -15.15 -32.73
N ASP A 208 23.92 -13.94 -32.85
CA ASP A 208 23.68 -12.85 -31.90
C ASP A 208 22.38 -12.11 -32.17
N LEU A 209 21.94 -12.05 -33.45
CA LEU A 209 20.68 -11.45 -33.87
C LEU A 209 19.90 -12.46 -34.71
N HIS A 210 18.71 -12.86 -34.24
CA HIS A 210 17.80 -13.73 -34.99
C HIS A 210 16.47 -12.99 -35.22
N VAL A 211 16.22 -12.60 -36.46
CA VAL A 211 14.99 -11.91 -36.85
C VAL A 211 14.16 -12.79 -37.78
N ARG A 212 12.89 -12.98 -37.43
CA ARG A 212 11.91 -13.62 -38.29
C ARG A 212 11.15 -12.55 -39.07
N GLY A 213 11.50 -12.35 -40.33
CA GLY A 213 10.83 -11.36 -41.18
C GLY A 213 11.83 -10.49 -41.92
N ALA A 214 11.41 -9.33 -42.32
CA ALA A 214 12.21 -8.35 -43.05
C ALA A 214 12.98 -7.45 -42.05
N ILE A 215 14.16 -7.03 -42.45
CA ILE A 215 14.98 -6.05 -41.71
C ILE A 215 15.15 -4.81 -42.60
N LYS A 216 15.02 -3.62 -42.04
CA LYS A 216 15.26 -2.38 -42.73
C LYS A 216 16.53 -1.73 -42.17
N PHE A 217 17.53 -1.58 -43.00
CA PHE A 217 18.78 -0.81 -42.70
C PHE A 217 18.69 0.55 -43.38
N ASN A 218 18.66 1.62 -42.56
CA ASN A 218 18.33 2.96 -43.07
C ASN A 218 17.01 2.94 -43.84
N ASN A 219 17.05 3.13 -45.13
CA ASN A 219 15.87 3.12 -46.00
C ASN A 219 15.74 1.87 -46.87
N ALA A 220 16.72 0.97 -46.87
CA ALA A 220 16.72 -0.25 -47.68
C ALA A 220 16.11 -1.40 -46.90
N LEU A 221 15.07 -2.02 -47.48
CA LEU A 221 14.43 -3.20 -46.97
C LEU A 221 15.20 -4.46 -47.39
N HIS A 222 15.48 -5.34 -46.44
CA HIS A 222 16.13 -6.63 -46.66
C HIS A 222 15.14 -7.75 -46.36
N ILE A 223 14.80 -8.53 -47.37
CA ILE A 223 13.88 -9.66 -47.32
C ILE A 223 14.53 -10.92 -47.84
N ASN A 224 13.93 -12.06 -47.63
CA ASN A 224 14.32 -13.32 -48.20
C ASN A 224 13.25 -13.83 -49.20
N GLY A 225 13.69 -14.37 -50.31
CA GLY A 225 12.83 -14.97 -51.34
C GLY A 225 13.55 -16.04 -52.13
N VAL A 226 12.83 -16.77 -52.97
CA VAL A 226 13.40 -17.74 -53.92
C VAL A 226 13.57 -17.16 -55.31
N GLU A 227 12.99 -16.00 -55.55
CA GLU A 227 13.00 -15.22 -56.81
C GLU A 227 12.82 -13.72 -56.46
N ALA A 228 12.98 -12.86 -57.49
CA ALA A 228 12.67 -11.44 -57.30
C ALA A 228 11.19 -11.27 -56.92
N PRO A 229 10.85 -10.34 -56.03
CA PRO A 229 9.45 -10.11 -55.63
C PRO A 229 8.52 -9.87 -56.80
N GLN A 230 7.38 -10.53 -56.79
CA GLN A 230 6.38 -10.43 -57.86
C GLN A 230 5.18 -9.51 -57.43
N GLY A 231 5.18 -9.03 -56.20
CA GLY A 231 4.15 -8.12 -55.68
C GLY A 231 4.65 -7.42 -54.43
N GLY A 232 4.01 -6.32 -54.04
CA GLY A 232 4.39 -5.48 -52.91
C GLY A 232 5.05 -4.18 -53.33
N ASN A 233 5.06 -3.20 -52.46
CA ASN A 233 5.69 -1.89 -52.69
C ASN A 233 7.13 -1.91 -52.24
N PHE A 234 8.04 -1.63 -53.16
CA PHE A 234 9.49 -1.58 -52.86
C PHE A 234 10.12 -0.28 -53.35
N ASN A 235 11.21 0.10 -52.72
CA ASN A 235 11.97 1.25 -53.04
C ASN A 235 13.29 0.86 -53.75
N GLN A 236 13.86 1.79 -54.48
CA GLN A 236 15.20 1.60 -55.06
C GLN A 236 16.21 1.35 -53.94
N GLY A 237 17.00 0.29 -54.08
CA GLY A 237 17.98 -0.14 -53.09
C GLY A 237 17.50 -1.23 -52.14
N ASP A 238 16.21 -1.61 -52.16
CA ASP A 238 15.71 -2.77 -51.43
C ASP A 238 16.37 -4.06 -51.97
N ILE A 239 16.65 -5.00 -51.06
CA ILE A 239 17.35 -6.27 -51.37
C ILE A 239 16.48 -7.46 -51.04
N CYS A 240 16.37 -8.41 -51.99
CA CYS A 240 15.83 -9.72 -51.78
C CYS A 240 16.94 -10.77 -51.83
N TRP A 241 17.27 -11.39 -50.68
CA TRP A 241 18.26 -12.45 -50.63
C TRP A 241 17.69 -13.77 -51.07
N ASN A 242 18.46 -14.51 -51.94
CA ASN A 242 18.00 -15.82 -52.45
C ASN A 242 18.17 -16.90 -51.35
N SER A 243 17.05 -17.32 -50.80
CA SER A 243 17.02 -18.38 -49.75
C SER A 243 17.28 -19.81 -50.33
N ARG A 244 17.40 -19.94 -51.66
CA ARG A 244 17.71 -21.19 -52.38
C ARG A 244 18.87 -21.01 -53.34
N ALA A 245 19.88 -20.18 -52.95
CA ALA A 245 21.06 -19.97 -53.76
C ALA A 245 21.79 -21.28 -54.05
N ARG A 246 22.15 -21.50 -55.32
CA ARG A 246 22.82 -22.68 -55.80
C ARG A 246 23.73 -22.34 -57.00
N GLN A 247 24.58 -23.26 -57.41
CA GLN A 247 25.42 -23.08 -58.61
C GLN A 247 24.57 -22.65 -59.83
N LYS A 248 25.07 -21.73 -60.60
CA LYS A 248 24.39 -21.10 -61.75
C LYS A 248 23.11 -20.33 -61.38
N SER A 249 23.07 -19.79 -60.19
CA SER A 249 22.00 -18.89 -59.75
C SER A 249 22.59 -17.58 -59.19
N TYR A 250 21.79 -16.76 -58.58
CA TYR A 250 22.22 -15.46 -58.01
C TYR A 250 22.14 -15.51 -56.49
N ILE A 251 22.98 -14.66 -55.80
CA ILE A 251 22.91 -14.45 -54.37
C ILE A 251 21.61 -13.73 -53.99
N GLY A 252 21.12 -12.86 -54.83
CA GLY A 252 19.89 -12.10 -54.58
C GLY A 252 19.53 -11.16 -55.75
N TRP A 253 18.58 -10.31 -55.47
CA TRP A 253 18.07 -9.25 -56.34
C TRP A 253 18.04 -7.92 -55.61
N VAL A 254 18.40 -6.83 -56.31
CA VAL A 254 18.30 -5.45 -55.84
C VAL A 254 17.21 -4.72 -56.64
N CYS A 255 16.34 -3.99 -55.96
CA CYS A 255 15.37 -3.13 -56.59
C CYS A 255 16.06 -1.93 -57.24
N ILE A 256 16.06 -1.83 -58.55
CA ILE A 256 16.70 -0.75 -59.32
C ILE A 256 15.73 0.37 -59.68
N GLN A 257 14.43 0.13 -59.58
CA GLN A 257 13.38 1.13 -59.76
C GLN A 257 12.21 0.82 -58.86
N ALA A 258 11.83 1.82 -58.02
CA ALA A 258 10.72 1.71 -57.12
C ALA A 258 9.39 1.42 -57.82
N GLY A 259 8.53 0.66 -57.15
CA GLY A 259 7.22 0.33 -57.70
C GLY A 259 6.55 -0.84 -56.99
N ASN A 260 5.44 -1.37 -57.61
CA ASN A 260 4.72 -2.55 -57.14
C ASN A 260 4.68 -3.57 -58.28
N PRO A 261 5.61 -4.58 -58.32
CA PRO A 261 6.66 -4.85 -57.34
C PRO A 261 7.95 -4.07 -57.57
N GLY A 262 8.02 -3.12 -58.52
CA GLY A 262 9.22 -2.45 -58.96
C GLY A 262 10.03 -3.27 -59.99
N ILE A 263 11.22 -2.77 -60.40
CA ILE A 263 12.13 -3.48 -61.30
C ILE A 263 13.31 -3.99 -60.49
N TRP A 264 13.60 -5.28 -60.61
CA TRP A 264 14.63 -5.98 -59.86
C TRP A 264 15.74 -6.48 -60.78
N ALA A 265 16.97 -6.27 -60.41
CA ALA A 265 18.14 -6.82 -61.07
C ALA A 265 18.81 -7.87 -60.21
N PRO A 266 19.17 -9.04 -60.76
CA PRO A 266 19.93 -10.05 -60.04
C PRO A 266 21.37 -9.56 -59.80
N PHE A 267 21.94 -9.98 -58.64
CA PHE A 267 23.34 -9.72 -58.31
C PHE A 267 24.02 -10.97 -57.73
N GLY A 268 25.38 -11.01 -57.85
CA GLY A 268 26.17 -12.07 -57.27
C GLY A 268 25.93 -13.40 -57.97
N GLU A 269 26.31 -13.54 -59.25
CA GLU A 269 26.26 -14.81 -59.99
C GLU A 269 27.13 -15.86 -59.31
N ILE A 270 26.56 -17.03 -59.03
CA ILE A 270 27.24 -18.17 -58.44
C ILE A 270 27.66 -19.09 -59.60
N ARG A 271 28.96 -19.21 -59.84
CA ARG A 271 29.58 -20.06 -60.87
C ARG A 271 29.65 -21.53 -60.44
#